data_f46048dcfc32ac50a110827f1bd95413
#
_entry.id   f46048dcfc32ac50a110827f1bd95413
#
_cell.length_a   1.000
_cell.length_b   1.000
_cell.length_c   1.000
_cell.angle_alpha   90.00
_cell.angle_beta   90.00
_cell.angle_gamma   90.00
#
_symmetry.space_group_name_H-M   'P 1'
#
loop_
_entity.id
_entity.type
_entity.pdbx_description
1 polymer ?
#
loop_
_entity_poly.entity_id
_entity_poly.type
_entity_poly.pdbx_seq_one_letter_code
_entity_poly.pdbx_strand_id
1 'polypeptide(L)'
;MAFQTWQVGLDIQNGQLCALGIQRCRNGWQLRHWWQHALPQDTLVNGLLQRPEPLITLLQRWRKQLPYRLSLRVGFPPQLVLQRQVDLPGTQLREPERSRYITAAARRFFPIEPERLALDYRTATEQEQALYITAARRDALQGWLRCLEQARLKANVLELTPAALCALSLSLSLTPSAALVHRLHDHWLWYSALPGHPRWGWCSLQDAPSFEELKQKQLATFNAFYYSSISEEPLPVSAQWLDPLAAFSLKHPPLPKLPGAFSLAAGLALRPGDD
;
A
#
# COMPACT_ATOMS: atom_id res chain seq x y z
N MET A 1 -27.65 -8.17 16.81
CA MET A 1 -26.93 -7.18 15.96
C MET A 1 -25.56 -7.76 15.69
N ALA A 2 -25.23 -8.05 14.43
CA ALA A 2 -23.89 -8.49 14.07
C ALA A 2 -22.93 -7.30 14.31
N PHE A 3 -21.98 -7.44 15.21
CA PHE A 3 -20.92 -6.44 15.42
C PHE A 3 -20.13 -6.35 14.15
N GLN A 4 -20.30 -5.27 13.40
CA GLN A 4 -19.54 -5.04 12.19
C GLN A 4 -18.07 -4.86 12.56
N THR A 5 -17.22 -5.71 11.98
CA THR A 5 -15.76 -5.66 12.16
C THR A 5 -15.20 -4.36 11.60
N TRP A 6 -14.32 -3.69 12.34
CA TRP A 6 -13.58 -2.56 11.79
C TRP A 6 -12.56 -3.04 10.77
N GLN A 7 -12.44 -2.29 9.68
CA GLN A 7 -11.31 -2.42 8.77
C GLN A 7 -10.29 -1.34 9.14
N VAL A 8 -9.07 -1.77 9.41
CA VAL A 8 -8.01 -0.87 9.89
C VAL A 8 -6.85 -0.91 8.90
N GLY A 9 -6.58 0.21 8.26
CA GLY A 9 -5.38 0.40 7.45
C GLY A 9 -4.27 0.98 8.30
N LEU A 10 -3.13 0.34 8.30
CA LEU A 10 -1.91 0.79 8.98
C LEU A 10 -0.80 0.98 7.95
N ASP A 11 -0.36 2.20 7.81
CA ASP A 11 0.77 2.61 6.98
C ASP A 11 1.96 3.01 7.86
N ILE A 12 3.11 2.38 7.65
CA ILE A 12 4.34 2.63 8.40
C ILE A 12 5.40 3.05 7.40
N GLN A 13 5.84 4.29 7.51
CA GLN A 13 6.83 4.91 6.63
C GLN A 13 8.04 5.38 7.40
N ASN A 14 9.11 5.76 6.68
CA ASN A 14 10.22 6.43 7.30
C ASN A 14 9.76 7.75 7.95
N GLY A 15 10.06 7.95 9.22
CA GLY A 15 9.72 9.16 9.97
C GLY A 15 8.30 9.24 10.53
N GLN A 16 7.34 8.42 10.06
CA GLN A 16 5.97 8.43 10.61
C GLN A 16 5.18 7.16 10.35
N LEU A 17 4.11 7.01 11.12
CA LEU A 17 3.04 6.07 10.82
C LEU A 17 1.68 6.76 10.82
N CYS A 18 0.78 6.26 9.97
CA CYS A 18 -0.62 6.67 9.92
C CYS A 18 -1.53 5.45 9.97
N ALA A 19 -2.64 5.56 10.67
CA ALA A 19 -3.65 4.51 10.70
C ALA A 19 -5.06 5.09 10.61
N LEU A 20 -5.93 4.38 9.90
CA LEU A 20 -7.37 4.67 9.82
C LEU A 20 -8.18 3.43 10.15
N GLY A 21 -9.14 3.57 11.07
CA GLY A 21 -10.16 2.57 11.35
C GLY A 21 -11.50 2.99 10.75
N ILE A 22 -12.06 2.16 9.89
CA ILE A 22 -13.36 2.38 9.25
C ILE A 22 -14.32 1.26 9.54
N GLN A 23 -15.59 1.55 9.44
CA GLN A 23 -16.68 0.60 9.66
C GLN A 23 -17.74 0.76 8.57
N ARG A 24 -18.26 -0.33 8.04
CA ARG A 24 -19.34 -0.30 7.06
C ARG A 24 -20.60 0.31 7.71
N CYS A 25 -21.24 1.20 7.03
CA CYS A 25 -22.53 1.77 7.39
C CYS A 25 -23.52 1.68 6.21
N ARG A 26 -24.77 2.09 6.42
CA ARG A 26 -25.83 1.93 5.40
C ARG A 26 -25.46 2.57 4.05
N ASN A 27 -24.81 3.73 4.09
CA ASN A 27 -24.53 4.57 2.92
C ASN A 27 -23.02 4.65 2.59
N GLY A 28 -22.24 3.62 2.90
CA GLY A 28 -20.81 3.62 2.62
C GLY A 28 -19.94 3.27 3.81
N TRP A 29 -18.93 4.07 4.06
CA TRP A 29 -17.98 3.87 5.14
C TRP A 29 -18.01 5.01 6.15
N GLN A 30 -17.95 4.67 7.44
CA GLN A 30 -17.77 5.59 8.53
C GLN A 30 -16.35 5.57 9.03
N LEU A 31 -15.71 6.75 9.14
CA LEU A 31 -14.44 6.90 9.84
C LEU A 31 -14.69 6.81 11.35
N ARG A 32 -14.07 5.81 11.98
CA ARG A 32 -14.21 5.51 13.42
C ARG A 32 -13.02 5.95 14.24
N HIS A 33 -11.83 5.92 13.63
CA HIS A 33 -10.58 6.20 14.31
C HIS A 33 -9.53 6.65 13.30
N TRP A 34 -8.71 7.59 13.70
CA TRP A 34 -7.49 7.93 12.99
C TRP A 34 -6.36 8.15 13.99
N TRP A 35 -5.15 7.84 13.57
CA TRP A 35 -3.99 7.95 14.41
C TRP A 35 -2.75 8.24 13.57
N GLN A 36 -1.95 9.20 14.00
CA GLN A 36 -0.70 9.58 13.39
C GLN A 36 0.36 9.72 14.47
N HIS A 37 1.56 9.24 14.20
CA HIS A 37 2.68 9.37 15.12
C HIS A 37 3.99 9.49 14.36
N ALA A 38 4.88 10.36 14.85
CA ALA A 38 6.23 10.47 14.35
C ALA A 38 7.06 9.26 14.78
N LEU A 39 7.92 8.78 13.90
CA LEU A 39 8.89 7.71 14.15
C LEU A 39 10.30 8.28 14.05
N PRO A 40 11.28 7.71 14.79
CA PRO A 40 12.68 8.01 14.53
C PRO A 40 13.04 7.70 13.07
N GLN A 41 13.84 8.56 12.44
CA GLN A 41 14.17 8.45 11.01
C GLN A 41 14.94 7.18 10.64
N ASP A 42 15.57 6.52 11.62
CA ASP A 42 16.30 5.27 11.45
C ASP A 42 15.45 4.02 11.74
N THR A 43 14.15 4.18 11.95
CA THR A 43 13.23 3.05 12.18
C THR A 43 13.10 2.18 10.93
N LEU A 44 12.97 2.81 9.75
CA LEU A 44 12.98 2.15 8.46
C LEU A 44 14.09 2.72 7.58
N VAL A 45 14.84 1.84 6.91
CA VAL A 45 15.80 2.22 5.87
C VAL A 45 15.55 1.36 4.64
N ASN A 46 15.19 1.99 3.52
CA ASN A 46 14.81 1.31 2.28
C ASN A 46 13.73 0.23 2.51
N GLY A 47 12.76 0.53 3.34
CA GLY A 47 11.66 -0.37 3.69
C GLY A 47 12.00 -1.46 4.73
N LEU A 48 13.26 -1.66 5.08
CA LEU A 48 13.68 -2.61 6.11
C LEU A 48 13.55 -1.99 7.51
N LEU A 49 12.98 -2.76 8.44
CA LEU A 49 12.93 -2.40 9.86
C LEU A 49 14.33 -2.54 10.48
N GLN A 50 14.99 -1.42 10.73
CA GLN A 50 16.31 -1.37 11.36
C GLN A 50 16.21 -1.32 12.89
N ARG A 51 15.23 -0.57 13.41
CA ARG A 51 14.98 -0.40 14.85
C ARG A 51 13.50 -0.64 15.15
N PRO A 52 13.10 -1.90 15.32
CA PRO A 52 11.70 -2.24 15.54
C PRO A 52 11.17 -1.89 16.94
N GLU A 53 12.03 -1.75 17.97
CA GLU A 53 11.63 -1.61 19.37
C GLU A 53 10.76 -0.36 19.65
N PRO A 54 11.11 0.84 19.16
CA PRO A 54 10.27 2.02 19.32
C PRO A 54 8.89 1.82 18.66
N LEU A 55 8.89 1.22 17.46
CA LEU A 55 7.65 0.93 16.72
C LEU A 55 6.78 -0.08 17.48
N ILE A 56 7.35 -1.17 17.98
CA ILE A 56 6.62 -2.18 18.76
C ILE A 56 5.96 -1.55 19.98
N THR A 57 6.72 -0.76 20.76
CA THR A 57 6.19 -0.08 21.95
C THR A 57 5.02 0.85 21.61
N LEU A 58 5.14 1.57 20.52
CA LEU A 58 4.12 2.49 20.04
C LEU A 58 2.85 1.74 19.60
N LEU A 59 3.02 0.71 18.77
CA LEU A 59 1.92 -0.13 18.29
C LEU A 59 1.21 -0.87 19.42
N GLN A 60 1.91 -1.30 20.47
CA GLN A 60 1.31 -1.90 21.67
C GLN A 60 0.37 -0.92 22.39
N ARG A 61 0.76 0.36 22.49
CA ARG A 61 -0.08 1.41 23.08
C ARG A 61 -1.30 1.66 22.21
N TRP A 62 -1.10 1.75 20.90
CA TRP A 62 -2.19 1.95 19.96
C TRP A 62 -3.18 0.76 19.92
N ARG A 63 -2.70 -0.49 20.03
CA ARG A 63 -3.57 -1.68 20.08
C ARG A 63 -4.63 -1.60 21.17
N LYS A 64 -4.34 -0.96 22.29
CA LYS A 64 -5.29 -0.78 23.40
C LYS A 64 -6.47 0.16 23.07
N GLN A 65 -6.32 0.98 22.03
CA GLN A 65 -7.36 1.92 21.56
C GLN A 65 -8.28 1.28 20.50
N LEU A 66 -7.91 0.13 19.96
CA LEU A 66 -8.66 -0.55 18.92
C LEU A 66 -9.65 -1.57 19.50
N PRO A 67 -10.77 -1.82 18.80
CA PRO A 67 -11.70 -2.85 19.21
C PRO A 67 -11.06 -4.23 19.17
N TYR A 68 -11.67 -5.18 19.88
CA TYR A 68 -11.20 -6.56 19.89
C TYR A 68 -11.25 -7.20 18.48
N ARG A 69 -12.39 -7.02 17.79
CA ARG A 69 -12.60 -7.55 16.44
C ARG A 69 -12.28 -6.49 15.39
N LEU A 70 -11.24 -6.72 14.62
CA LEU A 70 -10.83 -5.87 13.50
C LEU A 70 -10.18 -6.72 12.40
N SER A 71 -10.20 -6.22 11.18
CA SER A 71 -9.42 -6.68 10.05
C SER A 71 -8.28 -5.69 9.82
N LEU A 72 -7.05 -6.09 10.17
CA LEU A 72 -5.86 -5.25 10.03
C LEU A 72 -5.22 -5.45 8.66
N ARG A 73 -5.04 -4.37 7.94
CA ARG A 73 -4.38 -4.31 6.64
C ARG A 73 -3.18 -3.40 6.75
N VAL A 74 -2.01 -3.95 6.48
CA VAL A 74 -0.73 -3.26 6.70
C VAL A 74 -0.06 -3.01 5.36
N GLY A 75 0.46 -1.80 5.18
CA GLY A 75 1.26 -1.42 4.02
C GLY A 75 2.62 -2.10 4.07
N PHE A 76 3.02 -2.76 2.97
CA PHE A 76 4.33 -3.35 2.81
C PHE A 76 5.15 -2.54 1.79
N PRO A 77 6.41 -2.18 2.09
CA PRO A 77 7.20 -1.31 1.24
C PRO A 77 7.51 -1.93 -0.13
N PRO A 78 7.32 -1.19 -1.23
CA PRO A 78 7.60 -1.70 -2.57
C PRO A 78 9.10 -1.91 -2.84
N GLN A 79 9.97 -1.28 -2.05
CA GLN A 79 11.42 -1.47 -2.10
C GLN A 79 11.86 -2.90 -1.74
N LEU A 80 11.02 -3.64 -1.02
CA LEU A 80 11.31 -4.99 -0.53
C LEU A 80 10.82 -6.09 -1.47
N VAL A 81 10.25 -5.73 -2.62
CA VAL A 81 9.69 -6.70 -3.56
C VAL A 81 10.28 -6.55 -4.95
N LEU A 82 10.32 -7.67 -5.64
CA LEU A 82 10.55 -7.77 -7.07
C LEU A 82 9.27 -8.24 -7.73
N GLN A 83 8.92 -7.64 -8.87
CA GLN A 83 7.75 -8.06 -9.63
C GLN A 83 8.13 -8.41 -11.06
N ARG A 84 7.47 -9.44 -11.58
CA ARG A 84 7.60 -9.86 -12.99
C ARG A 84 6.25 -10.31 -13.51
N GLN A 85 5.98 -9.93 -14.74
CA GLN A 85 4.92 -10.53 -15.54
C GLN A 85 5.48 -11.78 -16.22
N VAL A 86 4.74 -12.86 -16.16
CA VAL A 86 5.10 -14.16 -16.76
C VAL A 86 3.89 -14.65 -17.54
N ASP A 87 4.11 -15.00 -18.81
CA ASP A 87 3.06 -15.58 -19.63
C ASP A 87 2.78 -17.03 -19.17
N LEU A 88 1.51 -17.36 -19.04
CA LEU A 88 1.12 -18.73 -18.77
C LEU A 88 1.24 -19.55 -20.07
N PRO A 89 1.79 -20.76 -20.03
CA PRO A 89 1.67 -21.68 -21.15
C PRO A 89 0.18 -21.94 -21.37
N GLY A 90 -0.27 -21.95 -22.63
CA GLY A 90 -1.67 -21.94 -23.11
C GLY A 90 -2.67 -22.97 -22.55
N THR A 91 -2.33 -23.63 -21.46
CA THR A 91 -3.20 -24.52 -20.70
C THR A 91 -3.49 -23.89 -19.33
N GLN A 92 -4.75 -23.92 -18.89
CA GLN A 92 -5.13 -23.51 -17.55
C GLN A 92 -4.45 -24.42 -16.51
N LEU A 93 -3.30 -23.97 -16.00
CA LEU A 93 -2.62 -24.68 -14.91
C LEU A 93 -3.46 -24.61 -13.63
N ARG A 94 -3.74 -25.79 -13.05
CA ARG A 94 -4.37 -25.91 -11.73
C ARG A 94 -3.32 -26.16 -10.65
N GLU A 95 -3.67 -25.97 -9.40
CA GLU A 95 -2.84 -26.42 -8.30
C GLU A 95 -2.75 -27.95 -8.25
N PRO A 96 -1.57 -28.53 -7.97
CA PRO A 96 -0.29 -27.90 -7.56
C PRO A 96 0.66 -27.51 -8.73
N GLU A 97 0.27 -27.72 -9.96
CA GLU A 97 1.13 -27.48 -11.14
C GLU A 97 1.41 -25.99 -11.32
N ARG A 98 0.45 -25.14 -11.03
CA ARG A 98 0.61 -23.67 -11.05
C ARG A 98 1.72 -23.24 -10.09
N SER A 99 1.71 -23.70 -8.85
CA SER A 99 2.74 -23.37 -7.86
C SER A 99 4.11 -23.86 -8.28
N ARG A 100 4.23 -25.03 -8.91
CA ARG A 100 5.49 -25.56 -9.45
C ARG A 100 6.01 -24.70 -10.59
N TYR A 101 5.13 -24.30 -11.50
CA TYR A 101 5.47 -23.43 -12.62
C TYR A 101 5.98 -22.06 -12.11
N ILE A 102 5.28 -21.45 -11.16
CA ILE A 102 5.67 -20.16 -10.56
C ILE A 102 7.02 -20.27 -9.86
N THR A 103 7.28 -21.37 -9.12
CA THR A 103 8.57 -21.60 -8.47
C THR A 103 9.70 -21.75 -9.50
N ALA A 104 9.46 -22.46 -10.60
CA ALA A 104 10.41 -22.60 -11.69
C ALA A 104 10.67 -21.27 -12.40
N ALA A 105 9.61 -20.48 -12.66
CA ALA A 105 9.72 -19.15 -13.22
C ALA A 105 10.50 -18.21 -12.27
N ALA A 106 10.27 -18.28 -10.97
CA ALA A 106 10.97 -17.49 -9.98
C ALA A 106 12.50 -17.74 -10.00
N ARG A 107 12.93 -18.98 -10.16
CA ARG A 107 14.38 -19.33 -10.33
C ARG A 107 15.01 -18.64 -11.52
N ARG A 108 14.25 -18.48 -12.60
CA ARG A 108 14.75 -17.87 -13.85
C ARG A 108 14.78 -16.34 -13.77
N PHE A 109 13.79 -15.73 -13.11
CA PHE A 109 13.59 -14.29 -13.20
C PHE A 109 14.11 -13.50 -12.01
N PHE A 110 14.32 -14.14 -10.86
CA PHE A 110 14.80 -13.45 -9.67
C PHE A 110 16.24 -13.89 -9.32
N PRO A 111 17.12 -12.93 -8.96
CA PRO A 111 18.52 -13.22 -8.65
C PRO A 111 18.71 -13.79 -7.23
N ILE A 112 17.69 -14.43 -6.66
CA ILE A 112 17.64 -14.96 -5.30
C ILE A 112 17.05 -16.37 -5.36
N GLU A 113 17.59 -17.28 -4.57
CA GLU A 113 17.10 -18.65 -4.47
C GLU A 113 15.61 -18.67 -4.05
N PRO A 114 14.73 -19.44 -4.71
CA PRO A 114 13.29 -19.47 -4.43
C PRO A 114 12.95 -19.85 -2.99
N GLU A 115 13.79 -20.65 -2.35
CA GLU A 115 13.64 -21.07 -0.95
C GLU A 115 13.73 -19.88 0.03
N ARG A 116 14.44 -18.82 -0.37
CA ARG A 116 14.59 -17.57 0.39
C ARG A 116 13.53 -16.53 0.03
N LEU A 117 12.69 -16.81 -0.95
CA LEU A 117 11.61 -15.94 -1.40
C LEU A 117 10.25 -16.39 -0.86
N ALA A 118 9.45 -15.41 -0.45
CA ALA A 118 8.01 -15.54 -0.36
C ALA A 118 7.45 -15.07 -1.70
N LEU A 119 6.64 -15.91 -2.34
CA LEU A 119 6.05 -15.65 -3.65
C LEU A 119 4.54 -15.48 -3.48
N ASP A 120 4.00 -14.47 -4.11
CA ASP A 120 2.58 -14.27 -4.32
C ASP A 120 2.33 -14.05 -5.82
N TYR A 121 1.13 -14.35 -6.31
CA TYR A 121 0.81 -14.16 -7.71
C TYR A 121 -0.65 -13.77 -7.91
N ARG A 122 -0.87 -12.95 -8.93
CA ARG A 122 -2.20 -12.52 -9.35
C ARG A 122 -2.34 -12.68 -10.86
N THR A 123 -3.53 -13.10 -11.30
CA THR A 123 -3.85 -13.16 -12.73
C THR A 123 -4.11 -11.75 -13.26
N ALA A 124 -3.70 -11.47 -14.48
CA ALA A 124 -4.11 -10.27 -15.19
C ALA A 124 -5.61 -10.36 -15.51
N THR A 125 -6.38 -9.32 -15.18
CA THR A 125 -7.85 -9.34 -15.21
C THR A 125 -8.48 -9.42 -16.61
N GLU A 126 -7.74 -9.16 -17.70
CA GLU A 126 -8.32 -9.08 -19.04
C GLU A 126 -7.75 -10.08 -20.06
N GLN A 127 -6.64 -10.71 -19.75
CA GLN A 127 -6.05 -11.76 -20.58
C GLN A 127 -5.53 -12.83 -19.63
N GLU A 128 -6.30 -13.86 -19.41
CA GLU A 128 -6.01 -14.99 -18.50
C GLU A 128 -4.68 -15.73 -18.77
N GLN A 129 -3.84 -15.20 -19.67
CA GLN A 129 -2.58 -15.79 -20.09
C GLN A 129 -1.35 -15.23 -19.39
N ALA A 130 -1.48 -14.22 -18.53
CA ALA A 130 -0.36 -13.63 -17.82
C ALA A 130 -0.55 -13.64 -16.29
N LEU A 131 0.54 -13.92 -15.58
CA LEU A 131 0.65 -13.85 -14.13
C LEU A 131 1.60 -12.72 -13.73
N TYR A 132 1.19 -11.91 -12.76
CA TYR A 132 2.09 -11.02 -12.06
C TYR A 132 2.62 -11.74 -10.82
N ILE A 133 3.89 -12.09 -10.83
CA ILE A 133 4.57 -12.71 -9.70
C ILE A 133 5.23 -11.60 -8.88
N THR A 134 4.91 -11.56 -7.59
CA THR A 134 5.54 -10.70 -6.60
C THR A 134 6.41 -11.56 -5.70
N ALA A 135 7.68 -11.22 -5.58
CA ALA A 135 8.64 -11.92 -4.76
C ALA A 135 9.21 -10.99 -3.68
N ALA A 136 9.15 -11.40 -2.42
CA ALA A 136 9.78 -10.72 -1.31
C ALA A 136 10.78 -11.65 -0.62
N ARG A 137 11.84 -11.10 -0.01
CA ARG A 137 12.73 -11.89 0.83
C ARG A 137 11.98 -12.36 2.08
N ARG A 138 12.07 -13.65 2.39
CA ARG A 138 11.40 -14.24 3.59
C ARG A 138 11.85 -13.60 4.90
N ASP A 139 13.14 -13.28 5.03
CA ASP A 139 13.68 -12.65 6.23
C ASP A 139 13.10 -11.25 6.45
N ALA A 140 12.98 -10.43 5.39
CA ALA A 140 12.37 -9.11 5.45
C ALA A 140 10.89 -9.20 5.83
N LEU A 141 10.13 -10.06 5.15
CA LEU A 141 8.72 -10.31 5.45
C LEU A 141 8.51 -10.79 6.89
N GLN A 142 9.33 -11.74 7.35
CA GLN A 142 9.28 -12.25 8.72
C GLN A 142 9.61 -11.16 9.75
N GLY A 143 10.55 -10.24 9.44
CA GLY A 143 10.87 -9.10 10.30
C GLY A 143 9.63 -8.23 10.55
N TRP A 144 8.89 -7.90 9.49
CA TRP A 144 7.63 -7.15 9.58
C TRP A 144 6.56 -7.89 10.39
N LEU A 145 6.34 -9.17 10.09
CA LEU A 145 5.34 -9.98 10.80
C LEU A 145 5.65 -10.13 12.28
N ARG A 146 6.92 -10.37 12.65
CA ARG A 146 7.36 -10.46 14.07
C ARG A 146 7.16 -9.13 14.80
N CYS A 147 7.45 -8.00 14.18
CA CYS A 147 7.21 -6.69 14.76
C CYS A 147 5.73 -6.49 15.10
N LEU A 148 4.83 -6.83 14.17
CA LEU A 148 3.38 -6.75 14.40
C LEU A 148 2.92 -7.74 15.50
N GLU A 149 3.41 -8.97 15.47
CA GLU A 149 3.07 -10.00 16.47
C GLU A 149 3.51 -9.58 17.88
N GLN A 150 4.72 -9.06 18.05
CA GLN A 150 5.21 -8.51 19.32
C GLN A 150 4.37 -7.32 19.79
N ALA A 151 3.80 -6.56 18.87
CA ALA A 151 2.82 -5.52 19.18
C ALA A 151 1.40 -6.05 19.47
N ARG A 152 1.19 -7.36 19.48
CA ARG A 152 -0.12 -8.02 19.61
C ARG A 152 -1.11 -7.61 18.52
N LEU A 153 -0.59 -7.36 17.32
CA LEU A 153 -1.32 -7.08 16.10
C LEU A 153 -1.15 -8.26 15.13
N LYS A 154 -2.26 -8.78 14.63
CA LYS A 154 -2.25 -9.80 13.58
C LYS A 154 -2.68 -9.14 12.28
N ALA A 155 -1.79 -9.02 11.32
CA ALA A 155 -2.16 -8.58 9.98
C ALA A 155 -3.02 -9.65 9.30
N ASN A 156 -4.20 -9.25 8.81
CA ASN A 156 -5.03 -10.07 7.96
C ASN A 156 -4.57 -9.97 6.51
N VAL A 157 -4.05 -8.80 6.13
CA VAL A 157 -3.52 -8.51 4.80
C VAL A 157 -2.23 -7.71 4.93
N LEU A 158 -1.22 -8.10 4.17
CA LEU A 158 -0.07 -7.27 3.81
C LEU A 158 -0.24 -6.86 2.35
N GLU A 159 -0.42 -5.57 2.10
CA GLU A 159 -0.60 -5.05 0.75
C GLU A 159 0.54 -4.10 0.41
N LEU A 160 0.99 -4.10 -0.84
CA LEU A 160 1.97 -3.13 -1.30
C LEU A 160 1.41 -1.71 -1.21
N THR A 161 2.21 -0.80 -0.66
CA THR A 161 1.74 0.59 -0.45
C THR A 161 1.26 1.27 -1.73
N PRO A 162 1.86 1.07 -2.92
CA PRO A 162 1.29 1.63 -4.14
C PRO A 162 -0.08 1.04 -4.51
N ALA A 163 -0.34 -0.22 -4.19
CA ALA A 163 -1.64 -0.85 -4.45
C ALA A 163 -2.75 -0.29 -3.53
N ALA A 164 -2.39 0.26 -2.37
CA ALA A 164 -3.33 1.00 -1.53
C ALA A 164 -3.89 2.24 -2.25
N LEU A 165 -3.08 2.92 -3.07
CA LEU A 165 -3.54 4.04 -3.89
C LEU A 165 -4.58 3.60 -4.92
N CYS A 166 -4.49 2.37 -5.43
CA CYS A 166 -5.51 1.78 -6.31
C CYS A 166 -6.86 1.71 -5.60
N ALA A 167 -6.91 1.13 -4.40
CA ALA A 167 -8.15 1.01 -3.63
C ALA A 167 -8.76 2.38 -3.30
N LEU A 168 -7.91 3.37 -2.98
CA LEU A 168 -8.34 4.74 -2.73
C LEU A 168 -8.89 5.40 -3.99
N SER A 169 -8.20 5.26 -5.12
CA SER A 169 -8.63 5.81 -6.42
C SER A 169 -9.99 5.28 -6.83
N LEU A 170 -10.21 3.97 -6.71
CA LEU A 170 -11.50 3.33 -7.00
C LEU A 170 -12.60 3.82 -6.07
N SER A 171 -12.32 3.95 -4.77
CA SER A 171 -13.30 4.41 -3.77
C SER A 171 -13.70 5.87 -3.96
N LEU A 172 -12.81 6.69 -4.50
CA LEU A 172 -13.06 8.10 -4.82
C LEU A 172 -13.57 8.30 -6.25
N SER A 173 -13.68 7.23 -7.05
CA SER A 173 -14.06 7.29 -8.46
C SER A 173 -13.22 8.30 -9.25
N LEU A 174 -11.88 8.28 -9.04
CA LEU A 174 -10.99 9.21 -9.71
C LEU A 174 -10.95 8.96 -11.21
N THR A 175 -10.66 10.02 -11.97
CA THR A 175 -10.62 9.96 -13.43
C THR A 175 -9.50 9.01 -13.91
N PRO A 176 -9.79 7.98 -14.71
CA PRO A 176 -8.78 7.00 -15.16
C PRO A 176 -7.61 7.60 -15.95
N SER A 177 -7.81 8.74 -16.62
CA SER A 177 -6.77 9.45 -17.39
C SER A 177 -5.82 10.27 -16.52
N ALA A 178 -6.10 10.42 -15.22
CA ALA A 178 -5.21 11.10 -14.27
C ALA A 178 -4.39 10.08 -13.47
N ALA A 179 -3.14 10.45 -13.13
CA ALA A 179 -2.33 9.68 -12.20
C ALA A 179 -2.53 10.19 -10.76
N LEU A 180 -2.63 9.26 -9.82
CA LEU A 180 -2.61 9.56 -8.40
C LEU A 180 -1.17 9.47 -7.89
N VAL A 181 -0.63 10.55 -7.35
CA VAL A 181 0.74 10.64 -6.83
C VAL A 181 0.70 10.93 -5.34
N HIS A 182 1.49 10.18 -4.59
CA HIS A 182 1.67 10.38 -3.15
C HIS A 182 3.15 10.58 -2.82
N ARG A 183 3.47 11.72 -2.18
CA ARG A 183 4.82 12.04 -1.74
C ARG A 183 5.07 11.60 -0.32
N LEU A 184 6.14 10.86 -0.13
CA LEU A 184 6.68 10.44 1.15
C LEU A 184 8.00 11.17 1.47
N HIS A 185 8.61 10.92 2.62
CA HIS A 185 9.85 11.59 3.03
C HIS A 185 11.05 11.27 2.13
N ASP A 186 11.10 10.07 1.57
CA ASP A 186 12.26 9.54 0.87
C ASP A 186 11.94 8.99 -0.52
N HIS A 187 10.65 8.89 -0.88
CA HIS A 187 10.25 8.38 -2.18
C HIS A 187 8.85 8.83 -2.60
N TRP A 188 8.54 8.62 -3.88
CA TRP A 188 7.25 8.80 -4.51
C TRP A 188 6.55 7.46 -4.67
N LEU A 189 5.24 7.47 -4.52
CA LEU A 189 4.35 6.41 -4.96
C LEU A 189 3.36 6.96 -5.98
N TRP A 190 3.00 6.15 -6.96
CA TRP A 190 1.92 6.53 -7.88
C TRP A 190 1.07 5.34 -8.26
N TYR A 191 -0.16 5.66 -8.67
CA TYR A 191 -1.11 4.72 -9.26
C TYR A 191 -1.74 5.35 -10.49
N SER A 192 -2.03 4.51 -11.50
CA SER A 192 -2.74 4.88 -12.72
C SER A 192 -3.69 3.76 -13.13
N ALA A 193 -4.88 4.13 -13.56
CA ALA A 193 -5.86 3.22 -14.14
C ALA A 193 -5.77 3.16 -15.67
N LEU A 194 -4.86 3.92 -16.30
CA LEU A 194 -4.75 4.00 -17.75
C LEU A 194 -4.30 2.65 -18.34
N PRO A 195 -5.07 2.05 -19.28
CA PRO A 195 -4.70 0.80 -19.95
C PRO A 195 -3.36 0.92 -20.68
N GLY A 196 -2.58 -0.16 -20.69
CA GLY A 196 -1.28 -0.21 -21.39
C GLY A 196 -0.11 0.45 -20.64
N HIS A 197 -0.35 1.03 -19.49
CA HIS A 197 0.69 1.60 -18.64
C HIS A 197 0.85 0.81 -17.32
N PRO A 198 2.02 0.90 -16.65
CA PRO A 198 2.18 0.33 -15.32
C PRO A 198 1.10 0.88 -14.39
N ARG A 199 0.37 -0.03 -13.74
CA ARG A 199 -0.74 0.37 -12.86
C ARG A 199 -0.26 1.15 -11.65
N TRP A 200 0.96 0.92 -11.18
CA TRP A 200 1.56 1.61 -10.05
C TRP A 200 3.09 1.50 -10.08
N GLY A 201 3.72 2.35 -9.31
CA GLY A 201 5.16 2.31 -9.13
C GLY A 201 5.62 3.15 -7.95
N TRP A 202 6.93 3.18 -7.80
CA TRP A 202 7.63 4.01 -6.83
C TRP A 202 8.95 4.53 -7.40
N CYS A 203 9.46 5.62 -6.85
CA CYS A 203 10.73 6.22 -7.23
C CYS A 203 11.35 6.92 -6.02
N SER A 204 12.65 6.72 -5.81
CA SER A 204 13.40 7.43 -4.77
C SER A 204 13.41 8.94 -5.03
N LEU A 205 13.39 9.76 -3.97
CA LEU A 205 13.63 11.19 -4.11
C LEU A 205 15.07 11.50 -4.56
N GLN A 206 16.01 10.58 -4.46
CA GLN A 206 17.34 10.73 -5.04
C GLN A 206 17.29 10.64 -6.57
N ASP A 207 16.42 9.79 -7.11
CA ASP A 207 16.26 9.62 -8.55
C ASP A 207 15.33 10.68 -9.17
N ALA A 208 14.35 11.16 -8.41
CA ALA A 208 13.43 12.23 -8.81
C ALA A 208 13.21 13.20 -7.64
N PRO A 209 14.10 14.17 -7.42
CA PRO A 209 14.01 15.14 -6.31
C PRO A 209 12.75 16.02 -6.35
N SER A 210 12.18 16.24 -7.52
CA SER A 210 11.00 17.08 -7.72
C SER A 210 9.87 16.32 -8.42
N PHE A 211 8.65 16.87 -8.29
CA PHE A 211 7.49 16.34 -9.00
C PHE A 211 7.68 16.40 -10.54
N GLU A 212 8.31 17.45 -11.05
CA GLU A 212 8.55 17.60 -12.49
C GLU A 212 9.50 16.51 -13.02
N GLU A 213 10.53 16.16 -12.24
CA GLU A 213 11.41 15.05 -12.62
C GLU A 213 10.71 13.69 -12.55
N LEU A 214 9.87 13.46 -11.54
CA LEU A 214 9.03 12.27 -11.48
C LEU A 214 8.12 12.19 -12.71
N LYS A 215 7.46 13.31 -13.05
CA LYS A 215 6.58 13.41 -14.22
C LYS A 215 7.32 13.06 -15.50
N GLN A 216 8.48 13.65 -15.74
CA GLN A 216 9.28 13.37 -16.92
C GLN A 216 9.73 11.92 -17.02
N LYS A 217 10.17 11.32 -15.91
CA LYS A 217 10.77 9.98 -15.89
C LYS A 217 9.73 8.85 -15.91
N GLN A 218 8.59 9.04 -15.23
CA GLN A 218 7.66 7.96 -14.94
C GLN A 218 6.23 8.20 -15.43
N LEU A 219 5.82 9.47 -15.56
CA LEU A 219 4.44 9.86 -15.75
C LEU A 219 4.26 10.81 -16.95
N ALA A 220 5.17 10.79 -17.92
CA ALA A 220 5.17 11.71 -19.08
C ALA A 220 3.91 11.65 -19.92
N THR A 221 3.18 10.55 -19.90
CA THR A 221 1.92 10.35 -20.64
C THR A 221 0.71 11.02 -19.97
N PHE A 222 0.85 11.47 -18.70
CA PHE A 222 -0.25 12.06 -17.94
C PHE A 222 -0.19 13.59 -17.98
N ASN A 223 -1.35 14.22 -18.13
CA ASN A 223 -1.49 15.68 -18.11
C ASN A 223 -2.26 16.17 -16.87
N ALA A 224 -2.89 15.28 -16.13
CA ALA A 224 -3.65 15.58 -14.92
C ALA A 224 -3.23 14.67 -13.78
N PHE A 225 -3.17 15.23 -12.58
CA PHE A 225 -2.68 14.54 -11.40
C PHE A 225 -3.55 14.82 -10.19
N TYR A 226 -3.85 13.77 -9.41
CA TYR A 226 -4.27 13.88 -8.02
C TYR A 226 -3.03 13.77 -7.15
N TYR A 227 -2.89 14.69 -6.20
CA TYR A 227 -1.68 14.80 -5.40
C TYR A 227 -1.98 14.73 -3.91
N SER A 228 -1.21 13.96 -3.19
CA SER A 228 -1.21 13.93 -1.74
C SER A 228 0.21 13.85 -1.19
N SER A 229 0.41 14.36 0.02
CA SER A 229 1.72 14.39 0.68
C SER A 229 1.57 14.14 2.17
N ILE A 230 2.64 13.66 2.77
CA ILE A 230 2.76 13.51 4.22
C ILE A 230 3.18 14.77 4.94
N SER A 231 3.53 15.82 4.20
CA SER A 231 3.95 17.14 4.70
C SER A 231 3.19 18.26 4.00
N GLU A 232 3.14 19.40 4.66
CA GLU A 232 2.64 20.63 4.02
C GLU A 232 3.65 21.11 2.99
N GLU A 233 3.20 21.29 1.75
CA GLU A 233 4.01 21.72 0.64
C GLU A 233 3.16 22.39 -0.44
N PRO A 234 3.76 23.17 -1.35
CA PRO A 234 3.05 23.74 -2.49
C PRO A 234 2.50 22.66 -3.40
N LEU A 235 1.27 22.86 -3.91
CA LEU A 235 0.68 21.98 -4.89
C LEU A 235 1.47 22.08 -6.22
N PRO A 236 1.91 20.95 -6.81
CA PRO A 236 2.56 20.97 -8.12
C PRO A 236 1.64 21.52 -9.21
N VAL A 237 2.23 22.14 -10.22
CA VAL A 237 1.50 22.61 -11.41
C VAL A 237 0.84 21.43 -12.10
N SER A 238 -0.39 21.61 -12.60
CA SER A 238 -1.23 20.55 -13.21
C SER A 238 -1.73 19.47 -12.26
N ALA A 239 -1.55 19.61 -10.94
CA ALA A 239 -2.08 18.71 -9.93
C ALA A 239 -3.26 19.34 -9.16
N GLN A 240 -4.08 18.49 -8.56
CA GLN A 240 -5.12 18.87 -7.60
C GLN A 240 -4.97 18.08 -6.31
N TRP A 241 -5.24 18.72 -5.18
CA TRP A 241 -5.18 18.05 -3.89
C TRP A 241 -6.15 16.90 -3.81
N LEU A 242 -5.65 15.76 -3.35
CA LEU A 242 -6.47 14.61 -2.99
C LEU A 242 -6.86 14.71 -1.51
N ASP A 243 -8.15 14.66 -1.22
CA ASP A 243 -8.65 14.42 0.14
C ASP A 243 -9.05 12.93 0.29
N PRO A 244 -8.21 12.09 0.92
CA PRO A 244 -8.54 10.68 1.12
C PRO A 244 -9.75 10.47 2.04
N LEU A 245 -10.10 11.46 2.88
CA LEU A 245 -11.25 11.37 3.76
C LEU A 245 -12.57 11.57 3.03
N ALA A 246 -12.56 12.06 1.80
CA ALA A 246 -13.75 12.15 0.95
C ALA A 246 -14.35 10.76 0.62
N ALA A 247 -13.57 9.68 0.74
CA ALA A 247 -14.07 8.31 0.60
C ALA A 247 -15.01 7.85 1.73
N PHE A 248 -15.12 8.62 2.82
CA PHE A 248 -15.95 8.28 3.98
C PHE A 248 -17.19 9.14 4.04
N SER A 249 -18.35 8.49 3.97
CA SER A 249 -19.66 9.16 4.00
C SER A 249 -20.00 9.73 5.38
N LEU A 250 -19.46 9.17 6.46
CA LEU A 250 -19.66 9.65 7.82
C LEU A 250 -18.32 9.81 8.55
N LYS A 251 -18.06 11.02 9.01
CA LYS A 251 -16.85 11.38 9.76
C LYS A 251 -17.18 12.47 10.78
N HIS A 252 -16.58 12.36 11.96
CA HIS A 252 -16.81 13.29 13.07
C HIS A 252 -15.49 13.99 13.45
N PRO A 253 -15.54 15.30 13.70
CA PRO A 253 -14.39 16.02 14.26
C PRO A 253 -13.98 15.46 15.64
N PRO A 254 -12.69 15.61 16.01
CA PRO A 254 -11.64 16.26 15.24
C PRO A 254 -11.12 15.40 14.09
N LEU A 255 -10.87 16.00 12.92
CA LEU A 255 -10.25 15.37 11.76
C LEU A 255 -8.76 15.70 11.70
N PRO A 256 -7.95 14.90 10.99
CA PRO A 256 -6.54 15.20 10.79
C PRO A 256 -6.32 16.57 10.14
N LYS A 257 -5.33 17.32 10.60
CA LYS A 257 -4.98 18.63 10.01
C LYS A 257 -4.44 18.49 8.60
N LEU A 258 -3.72 17.41 8.32
CA LEU A 258 -3.15 17.07 7.01
C LEU A 258 -3.77 15.76 6.50
N PRO A 259 -4.96 15.79 5.88
CA PRO A 259 -5.64 14.58 5.41
C PRO A 259 -4.80 13.77 4.41
N GLY A 260 -4.02 14.42 3.54
CA GLY A 260 -3.14 13.79 2.55
C GLY A 260 -2.19 12.75 3.14
N ALA A 261 -1.71 12.94 4.37
CA ALA A 261 -0.85 11.99 5.06
C ALA A 261 -1.50 10.62 5.30
N PHE A 262 -2.82 10.54 5.25
CA PHE A 262 -3.59 9.32 5.47
C PHE A 262 -3.97 8.58 4.18
N SER A 263 -3.48 9.00 3.01
CA SER A 263 -3.85 8.40 1.72
C SER A 263 -3.59 6.90 1.68
N LEU A 264 -2.44 6.44 2.15
CA LEU A 264 -2.10 5.02 2.18
C LEU A 264 -2.94 4.26 3.21
N ALA A 265 -3.08 4.80 4.42
CA ALA A 265 -3.91 4.19 5.46
C ALA A 265 -5.39 4.09 5.04
N ALA A 266 -5.91 5.11 4.33
CA ALA A 266 -7.27 5.09 3.77
C ALA A 266 -7.41 4.01 2.69
N GLY A 267 -6.49 3.96 1.74
CA GLY A 267 -6.48 2.94 0.70
C GLY A 267 -6.39 1.51 1.25
N LEU A 268 -5.53 1.28 2.24
CA LEU A 268 -5.44 0.01 2.94
C LEU A 268 -6.76 -0.36 3.64
N ALA A 269 -7.36 0.58 4.35
CA ALA A 269 -8.63 0.35 5.03
C ALA A 269 -9.78 0.04 4.06
N LEU A 270 -9.78 0.67 2.89
CA LEU A 270 -10.80 0.53 1.83
C LEU A 270 -10.58 -0.69 0.92
N ARG A 271 -9.39 -1.30 0.94
CA ARG A 271 -9.09 -2.46 0.12
C ARG A 271 -10.12 -3.56 0.36
N PRO A 272 -10.68 -4.19 -0.69
CA PRO A 272 -11.52 -5.38 -0.54
C PRO A 272 -10.80 -6.51 0.20
N GLY A 273 -11.55 -7.40 0.86
CA GLY A 273 -11.00 -8.65 1.40
C GLY A 273 -10.52 -9.55 0.27
N ASP A 274 -9.58 -10.44 0.55
CA ASP A 274 -9.28 -11.59 -0.30
C ASP A 274 -10.32 -12.66 0.10
N ASP A 275 -11.44 -12.72 -0.64
CA ASP A 275 -12.50 -13.74 -0.49
C ASP A 275 -12.09 -15.05 -1.18
#